data_d2bdc7b581aeb41499a14b6951fbe757
#
_entry.id   d2bdc7b581aeb41499a14b6951fbe757
#
_cell.length_a   1.000
_cell.length_b   1.000
_cell.length_c   1.000
_cell.angle_alpha   90.00
_cell.angle_beta   90.00
_cell.angle_gamma   90.00
#
_symmetry.space_group_name_H-M   'P 1'
#
loop_
_entity.id
_entity.type
_entity.pdbx_description
1 polymer ?
#
loop_
_entity_poly.entity_id
_entity_poly.type
_entity_poly.pdbx_seq_one_letter_code
_entity_poly.pdbx_strand_id
1 'polypeptide(L)'
;MTTRHVVALGGSLLRPEEAEQRTEWFGRLRQLAVHMEGNGRRLALVVGGGLPAREGITLAQCLVSDSKRLDEVGIAATRLNATVIQQVLLDIGCDVAPLIPTTTTEAAALMDVHHLVIMGGTTPGHITDTVAVGLARDTGASHCIIATNVSHVFDKDPRHHEDAVSFSTMSLDELATITGIGEPLAPGASAVIDPVAVGWAKSCDLRLAVLDGRDLSLLEQALDGQPFDGALITP
;
A
#
# COMPACT_ATOMS: atom_id res chain seq x y z
N MET A 1 -22.44 -6.35 -9.25
CA MET A 1 -21.76 -5.94 -8.00
C MET A 1 -20.62 -5.01 -8.39
N THR A 2 -20.43 -3.87 -7.74
CA THR A 2 -19.31 -2.95 -8.01
C THR A 2 -18.01 -3.61 -7.56
N THR A 3 -17.01 -3.67 -8.45
CA THR A 3 -15.71 -4.26 -8.12
C THR A 3 -14.95 -3.34 -7.17
N ARG A 4 -14.43 -3.90 -6.09
CA ARG A 4 -13.62 -3.20 -5.08
C ARG A 4 -12.17 -3.59 -5.20
N HIS A 5 -11.30 -2.61 -5.17
CA HIS A 5 -9.86 -2.76 -5.25
C HIS A 5 -9.20 -2.10 -4.04
N VAL A 6 -8.18 -2.74 -3.50
CA VAL A 6 -7.39 -2.20 -2.39
C VAL A 6 -5.91 -2.21 -2.77
N VAL A 7 -5.26 -1.08 -2.60
CA VAL A 7 -3.84 -0.89 -2.92
C VAL A 7 -3.10 -0.35 -1.70
N ALA A 8 -2.07 -1.06 -1.26
CA ALA A 8 -1.04 -0.50 -0.40
C ALA A 8 -0.10 0.35 -1.28
N LEU A 9 -0.01 1.64 -1.03
CA LEU A 9 0.79 2.57 -1.81
C LEU A 9 1.99 3.04 -0.99
N GLY A 10 3.19 2.64 -1.38
CA GLY A 10 4.41 2.98 -0.67
C GLY A 10 4.63 4.49 -0.52
N GLY A 11 4.86 4.97 0.69
CA GLY A 11 5.01 6.41 0.94
C GLY A 11 6.22 7.07 0.29
N SER A 12 7.22 6.29 -0.14
CA SER A 12 8.36 6.78 -0.93
C SER A 12 7.98 7.18 -2.35
N LEU A 13 6.91 6.60 -2.90
CA LEU A 13 6.43 6.87 -4.26
C LEU A 13 5.96 8.32 -4.45
N LEU A 14 5.48 8.96 -3.37
CA LEU A 14 5.01 10.35 -3.39
C LEU A 14 6.17 11.36 -3.49
N ARG A 15 7.41 10.92 -3.27
CA ARG A 15 8.58 11.80 -3.16
C ARG A 15 9.75 11.29 -4.00
N PRO A 16 9.60 11.20 -5.34
CA PRO A 16 10.76 11.07 -6.19
C PRO A 16 11.67 12.28 -5.96
N GLU A 17 12.96 12.10 -6.13
CA GLU A 17 13.95 13.16 -5.87
C GLU A 17 13.74 14.35 -6.79
N GLU A 18 13.42 14.11 -8.04
CA GLU A 18 13.20 15.14 -9.06
C GLU A 18 11.75 15.67 -9.04
N ALA A 19 11.61 16.98 -9.04
CA ALA A 19 10.30 17.65 -8.99
C ALA A 19 9.43 17.34 -10.23
N GLU A 20 10.05 17.19 -11.39
CA GLU A 20 9.35 16.85 -12.64
C GLU A 20 8.73 15.45 -12.57
N GLN A 21 9.48 14.44 -12.11
CA GLN A 21 8.99 13.08 -11.90
C GLN A 21 7.83 13.06 -10.90
N ARG A 22 7.90 13.89 -9.86
CA ARG A 22 6.81 14.02 -8.88
C ARG A 22 5.54 14.54 -9.53
N THR A 23 5.64 15.57 -10.35
CA THR A 23 4.50 16.15 -11.07
C THR A 23 3.90 15.15 -12.05
N GLU A 24 4.74 14.42 -12.78
CA GLU A 24 4.29 13.38 -13.69
C GLU A 24 3.58 12.24 -12.95
N TRP A 25 4.17 11.75 -11.85
CA TRP A 25 3.57 10.67 -11.05
C TRP A 25 2.19 11.06 -10.51
N PHE A 26 2.03 12.25 -9.94
CA PHE A 26 0.71 12.74 -9.50
C PHE A 26 -0.26 12.95 -10.67
N GLY A 27 0.23 13.38 -11.83
CA GLY A 27 -0.56 13.47 -13.06
C GLY A 27 -1.12 12.11 -13.50
N ARG A 28 -0.29 11.08 -13.45
CA ARG A 28 -0.70 9.68 -13.74
C ARG A 28 -1.68 9.16 -12.69
N LEU A 29 -1.46 9.46 -11.40
CA LEU A 29 -2.40 9.06 -10.34
C LEU A 29 -3.79 9.68 -10.55
N ARG A 30 -3.87 10.94 -10.98
CA ARG A 30 -5.13 11.61 -11.35
C ARG A 30 -5.83 10.86 -12.50
N GLN A 31 -5.09 10.50 -13.55
CA GLN A 31 -5.64 9.75 -14.68
C GLN A 31 -6.19 8.38 -14.25
N LEU A 32 -5.44 7.65 -13.43
CA LEU A 32 -5.87 6.37 -12.87
C LEU A 32 -7.15 6.51 -12.04
N ALA A 33 -7.24 7.53 -11.18
CA ALA A 33 -8.44 7.78 -10.36
C ALA A 33 -9.68 8.04 -11.24
N VAL A 34 -9.56 8.88 -12.26
CA VAL A 34 -10.63 9.16 -13.23
C VAL A 34 -11.02 7.89 -14.01
N HIS A 35 -10.04 7.07 -14.41
CA HIS A 35 -10.29 5.79 -15.07
C HIS A 35 -11.10 4.83 -14.19
N MET A 36 -10.72 4.70 -12.92
CA MET A 36 -11.43 3.83 -11.97
C MET A 36 -12.88 4.28 -11.74
N GLU A 37 -13.07 5.58 -11.49
CA GLU A 37 -14.40 6.17 -11.29
C GLU A 37 -15.27 6.04 -12.55
N GLY A 38 -14.72 6.37 -13.73
CA GLY A 38 -15.42 6.29 -15.01
C GLY A 38 -15.90 4.87 -15.37
N ASN A 39 -15.20 3.84 -14.86
CA ASN A 39 -15.59 2.44 -15.00
C ASN A 39 -16.51 1.94 -13.85
N GLY A 40 -16.97 2.81 -12.97
CA GLY A 40 -17.82 2.47 -11.84
C GLY A 40 -17.15 1.57 -10.79
N ARG A 41 -15.81 1.53 -10.77
CA ARG A 41 -15.03 0.76 -9.82
C ARG A 41 -14.78 1.56 -8.54
N ARG A 42 -14.52 0.86 -7.45
CA ARG A 42 -14.17 1.46 -6.16
C ARG A 42 -12.74 1.11 -5.79
N LEU A 43 -11.97 2.12 -5.44
CA LEU A 43 -10.55 1.99 -5.12
C LEU A 43 -10.25 2.58 -3.75
N ALA A 44 -9.64 1.77 -2.89
CA ALA A 44 -9.03 2.25 -1.66
C ALA A 44 -7.50 2.28 -1.80
N LEU A 45 -6.89 3.40 -1.43
CA LEU A 45 -5.44 3.58 -1.34
C LEU A 45 -5.03 3.66 0.13
N VAL A 46 -4.23 2.69 0.60
CA VAL A 46 -3.63 2.69 1.93
C VAL A 46 -2.20 3.20 1.81
N VAL A 47 -1.96 4.43 2.24
CA VAL A 47 -0.75 5.19 1.92
C VAL A 47 0.30 5.05 3.01
N GLY A 48 1.52 4.67 2.64
CA GLY A 48 2.65 4.54 3.55
C GLY A 48 3.26 5.88 3.99
N GLY A 49 4.05 5.82 5.07
CA GLY A 49 4.66 7.03 5.67
C GLY A 49 5.88 7.57 4.93
N GLY A 50 6.68 6.72 4.32
CA GLY A 50 7.88 7.11 3.56
C GLY A 50 8.88 7.91 4.38
N LEU A 51 9.50 8.92 3.76
CA LEU A 51 10.48 9.79 4.39
C LEU A 51 9.92 10.56 5.62
N PRO A 52 8.72 11.17 5.58
CA PRO A 52 8.17 11.87 6.75
C PRO A 52 8.03 10.99 7.99
N ALA A 53 7.67 9.72 7.82
CA ALA A 53 7.60 8.78 8.94
C ALA A 53 8.99 8.52 9.54
N ARG A 54 9.99 8.25 8.69
CA ARG A 54 11.37 8.02 9.15
C ARG A 54 11.95 9.24 9.85
N GLU A 55 11.77 10.44 9.30
CA GLU A 55 12.22 11.69 9.92
C GLU A 55 11.52 11.95 11.24
N GLY A 56 10.18 11.82 11.29
CA GLY A 56 9.41 12.01 12.52
C GLY A 56 9.81 11.02 13.61
N ILE A 57 9.97 9.74 13.30
CA ILE A 57 10.45 8.72 14.22
C ILE A 57 11.86 9.05 14.71
N THR A 58 12.77 9.45 13.81
CA THR A 58 14.15 9.84 14.16
C THR A 58 14.18 11.03 15.13
N LEU A 59 13.31 12.01 14.93
CA LEU A 59 13.18 13.16 15.83
C LEU A 59 12.65 12.72 17.23
N ALA A 60 11.67 11.81 17.27
CA ALA A 60 11.06 11.39 18.51
C ALA A 60 11.95 10.42 19.31
N GLN A 61 12.65 9.51 18.65
CA GLN A 61 13.43 8.42 19.29
C GLN A 61 14.58 8.92 20.19
N CYS A 62 14.98 10.20 20.09
CA CYS A 62 15.96 10.79 20.98
C CYS A 62 15.53 10.76 22.46
N LEU A 63 14.22 10.80 22.73
CA LEU A 63 13.63 10.81 24.08
C LEU A 63 12.50 9.81 24.28
N VAL A 64 12.00 9.19 23.19
CA VAL A 64 10.91 8.20 23.24
C VAL A 64 11.49 6.82 22.97
N SER A 65 11.40 5.91 23.95
CA SER A 65 11.84 4.51 23.83
C SER A 65 10.68 3.54 23.59
N ASP A 66 9.44 3.96 23.82
CA ASP A 66 8.25 3.15 23.60
C ASP A 66 7.95 3.04 22.09
N SER A 67 8.08 1.83 21.55
CA SER A 67 7.83 1.56 20.14
C SER A 67 6.43 1.94 19.68
N LYS A 68 5.40 1.73 20.53
CA LYS A 68 4.02 2.10 20.18
C LYS A 68 3.85 3.61 20.00
N ARG A 69 4.55 4.41 20.80
CA ARG A 69 4.55 5.88 20.64
C ARG A 69 5.29 6.32 19.39
N LEU A 70 6.37 5.62 19.02
CA LEU A 70 7.06 5.88 17.75
C LEU A 70 6.20 5.48 16.56
N ASP A 71 5.45 4.39 16.65
CA ASP A 71 4.48 3.99 15.62
C ASP A 71 3.37 5.04 15.45
N GLU A 72 2.89 5.68 16.52
CA GLU A 72 1.91 6.77 16.41
C GLU A 72 2.45 7.95 15.58
N VAL A 73 3.74 8.27 15.70
CA VAL A 73 4.40 9.28 14.85
C VAL A 73 4.41 8.82 13.39
N GLY A 74 4.75 7.55 13.16
CA GLY A 74 4.71 6.95 11.83
C GLY A 74 3.29 6.96 11.23
N ILE A 75 2.28 6.60 12.00
CA ILE A 75 0.86 6.63 11.60
C ILE A 75 0.44 8.06 11.21
N ALA A 76 0.80 9.07 12.00
CA ALA A 76 0.49 10.47 11.68
C ALA A 76 1.10 10.88 10.34
N ALA A 77 2.33 10.44 10.03
CA ALA A 77 2.98 10.69 8.74
C ALA A 77 2.28 9.99 7.57
N THR A 78 1.75 8.77 7.77
CA THR A 78 0.94 8.08 6.74
C THR A 78 -0.33 8.87 6.43
N ARG A 79 -0.99 9.41 7.45
CA ARG A 79 -2.22 10.21 7.30
C ARG A 79 -1.94 11.56 6.63
N LEU A 80 -0.79 12.18 6.89
CA LEU A 80 -0.33 13.35 6.13
C LEU A 80 -0.23 13.04 4.64
N ASN A 81 0.42 11.93 4.27
CA ASN A 81 0.54 11.49 2.89
C ASN A 81 -0.84 11.17 2.26
N ALA A 82 -1.71 10.51 3.00
CA ALA A 82 -3.09 10.23 2.57
C ALA A 82 -3.86 11.54 2.30
N THR A 83 -3.72 12.54 3.16
CA THR A 83 -4.33 13.87 2.97
C THR A 83 -3.81 14.53 1.70
N VAL A 84 -2.51 14.45 1.40
CA VAL A 84 -1.94 15.00 0.16
C VAL A 84 -2.60 14.38 -1.06
N ILE A 85 -2.70 13.05 -1.13
CA ILE A 85 -3.37 12.36 -2.25
C ILE A 85 -4.85 12.75 -2.33
N GLN A 86 -5.55 12.77 -1.20
CA GLN A 86 -6.95 13.15 -1.14
C GLN A 86 -7.17 14.54 -1.75
N GLN A 87 -6.39 15.55 -1.35
CA GLN A 87 -6.53 16.90 -1.87
C GLN A 87 -6.21 17.00 -3.36
N VAL A 88 -5.19 16.27 -3.83
CA VAL A 88 -4.84 16.18 -5.27
C VAL A 88 -5.98 15.63 -6.11
N LEU A 89 -6.74 14.64 -5.59
CA LEU A 89 -7.85 14.03 -6.32
C LEU A 89 -9.15 14.84 -6.19
N LEU A 90 -9.40 15.46 -5.06
CA LEU A 90 -10.53 16.39 -4.88
C LEU A 90 -10.42 17.62 -5.79
N ASP A 91 -9.20 18.13 -6.02
CA ASP A 91 -8.93 19.28 -6.91
C ASP A 91 -9.39 19.06 -8.37
N ILE A 92 -9.44 17.82 -8.83
CA ILE A 92 -9.95 17.46 -10.16
C ILE A 92 -11.40 16.98 -10.17
N GLY A 93 -12.09 17.05 -9.03
CA GLY A 93 -13.52 16.72 -8.91
C GLY A 93 -13.84 15.23 -8.82
N CYS A 94 -12.86 14.35 -8.50
CA CYS A 94 -13.14 12.94 -8.25
C CYS A 94 -14.03 12.76 -7.01
N ASP A 95 -14.87 11.72 -7.01
CA ASP A 95 -15.67 11.31 -5.84
C ASP A 95 -14.77 10.60 -4.81
N VAL A 96 -14.09 11.39 -4.00
CA VAL A 96 -13.23 10.96 -2.91
C VAL A 96 -13.93 11.11 -1.57
N ALA A 97 -13.84 10.11 -0.70
CA ALA A 97 -14.35 10.20 0.66
C ALA A 97 -13.79 11.46 1.38
N PRO A 98 -14.64 12.28 2.02
CA PRO A 98 -14.23 13.58 2.59
C PRO A 98 -13.33 13.44 3.83
N LEU A 99 -13.32 12.29 4.46
CA LEU A 99 -12.55 11.99 5.67
C LEU A 99 -11.44 10.98 5.35
N ILE A 100 -10.30 11.13 6.01
CA ILE A 100 -9.26 10.09 6.06
C ILE A 100 -9.66 9.10 7.17
N PRO A 101 -10.14 7.88 6.84
CA PRO A 101 -10.57 6.92 7.84
C PRO A 101 -9.40 6.46 8.70
N THR A 102 -9.69 6.14 9.96
CA THR A 102 -8.71 5.72 10.96
C THR A 102 -8.76 4.22 11.24
N THR A 103 -9.76 3.54 10.71
CA THR A 103 -9.94 2.09 10.81
C THR A 103 -10.33 1.49 9.46
N THR A 104 -10.07 0.19 9.26
CA THR A 104 -10.50 -0.54 8.06
C THR A 104 -12.03 -0.63 7.95
N THR A 105 -12.73 -0.69 9.09
CA THR A 105 -14.20 -0.69 9.14
C THR A 105 -14.78 0.64 8.62
N GLU A 106 -14.23 1.79 9.04
CA GLU A 106 -14.63 3.10 8.51
C GLU A 106 -14.34 3.19 7.00
N ALA A 107 -13.16 2.74 6.57
CA ALA A 107 -12.78 2.74 5.17
C ALA A 107 -13.73 1.87 4.32
N ALA A 108 -14.08 0.69 4.80
CA ALA A 108 -15.04 -0.20 4.13
C ALA A 108 -16.42 0.44 3.98
N ALA A 109 -16.92 1.09 5.03
CA ALA A 109 -18.19 1.82 4.98
C ALA A 109 -18.16 3.00 4.00
N LEU A 110 -17.05 3.73 3.94
CA LEU A 110 -16.86 4.82 2.97
C LEU A 110 -16.78 4.29 1.53
N MET A 111 -16.20 3.11 1.30
CA MET A 111 -16.21 2.44 -0.01
C MET A 111 -17.61 2.00 -0.46
N ASP A 112 -18.63 1.99 0.40
CA ASP A 112 -20.02 1.75 0.00
C ASP A 112 -20.68 2.98 -0.60
N VAL A 113 -20.12 4.17 -0.34
CA VAL A 113 -20.68 5.46 -0.75
C VAL A 113 -19.83 6.13 -1.83
N HIS A 114 -18.50 6.12 -1.66
CA HIS A 114 -17.55 6.82 -2.53
C HIS A 114 -16.80 5.88 -3.47
N HIS A 115 -16.39 6.39 -4.63
CA HIS A 115 -15.54 5.67 -5.57
C HIS A 115 -14.09 5.54 -5.08
N LEU A 116 -13.60 6.58 -4.40
CA LEU A 116 -12.22 6.64 -3.93
C LEU A 116 -12.18 6.83 -2.40
N VAL A 117 -11.42 5.99 -1.73
CA VAL A 117 -11.16 6.09 -0.29
C VAL A 117 -9.64 6.12 -0.08
N ILE A 118 -9.15 7.17 0.56
CA ILE A 118 -7.73 7.32 0.85
C ILE A 118 -7.53 7.22 2.35
N MET A 119 -6.63 6.33 2.80
CA MET A 119 -6.33 6.18 4.23
C MET A 119 -4.84 6.01 4.48
N GLY A 120 -4.45 6.15 5.73
CA GLY A 120 -3.11 5.86 6.23
C GLY A 120 -3.08 4.63 7.14
N GLY A 121 -2.07 4.56 8.02
CA GLY A 121 -1.96 3.57 9.09
C GLY A 121 -3.08 3.70 10.13
N THR A 122 -3.35 2.61 10.82
CA THR A 122 -4.45 2.51 11.80
C THR A 122 -3.94 2.36 13.24
N THR A 123 -3.22 1.31 13.52
CA THR A 123 -2.85 0.86 14.88
C THR A 123 -1.34 0.62 14.98
N PRO A 124 -0.68 0.99 16.09
CA PRO A 124 0.70 0.61 16.36
C PRO A 124 0.95 -0.89 16.18
N GLY A 125 2.10 -1.23 15.60
CA GLY A 125 2.47 -2.60 15.28
C GLY A 125 1.96 -3.10 13.92
N HIS A 126 1.13 -2.35 13.21
CA HIS A 126 0.69 -2.68 11.85
C HIS A 126 1.26 -1.69 10.84
N ILE A 127 2.02 -2.19 9.87
CA ILE A 127 2.41 -1.38 8.73
C ILE A 127 1.28 -1.30 7.70
N THR A 128 1.41 -0.41 6.71
CA THR A 128 0.33 -0.13 5.74
C THR A 128 -0.05 -1.32 4.87
N ASP A 129 0.86 -2.27 4.65
CA ASP A 129 0.55 -3.51 3.92
C ASP A 129 -0.46 -4.38 4.71
N THR A 130 -0.24 -4.53 6.03
CA THR A 130 -1.18 -5.21 6.93
C THR A 130 -2.53 -4.52 6.94
N VAL A 131 -2.56 -3.19 6.99
CA VAL A 131 -3.81 -2.42 6.94
C VAL A 131 -4.54 -2.64 5.61
N ALA A 132 -3.81 -2.66 4.48
CA ALA A 132 -4.40 -2.88 3.15
C ALA A 132 -4.96 -4.30 3.01
N VAL A 133 -4.24 -5.33 3.45
CA VAL A 133 -4.73 -6.71 3.45
C VAL A 133 -5.96 -6.85 4.34
N GLY A 134 -5.96 -6.23 5.53
CA GLY A 134 -7.13 -6.19 6.41
C GLY A 134 -8.34 -5.54 5.75
N LEU A 135 -8.14 -4.40 5.09
CA LEU A 135 -9.20 -3.71 4.34
C LEU A 135 -9.70 -4.55 3.16
N ALA A 136 -8.81 -5.21 2.41
CA ALA A 136 -9.20 -6.10 1.31
C ALA A 136 -10.09 -7.24 1.79
N ARG A 137 -9.73 -7.87 2.92
CA ARG A 137 -10.57 -8.88 3.58
C ARG A 137 -11.92 -8.30 4.00
N ASP A 138 -11.94 -7.16 4.68
CA ASP A 138 -13.16 -6.56 5.25
C ASP A 138 -14.13 -6.06 4.15
N THR A 139 -13.61 -5.71 2.98
CA THR A 139 -14.40 -5.27 1.82
C THR A 139 -14.76 -6.39 0.85
N GLY A 140 -14.21 -7.60 1.02
CA GLY A 140 -14.38 -8.69 0.08
C GLY A 140 -13.72 -8.43 -1.28
N ALA A 141 -12.65 -7.62 -1.32
CA ALA A 141 -11.84 -7.44 -2.52
C ALA A 141 -11.19 -8.77 -2.92
N SER A 142 -11.12 -9.05 -4.22
CA SER A 142 -10.57 -10.32 -4.71
C SER A 142 -9.06 -10.43 -4.58
N HIS A 143 -8.37 -9.31 -4.43
CA HIS A 143 -6.92 -9.21 -4.28
C HIS A 143 -6.53 -7.88 -3.64
N CYS A 144 -5.32 -7.83 -3.06
CA CYS A 144 -4.67 -6.63 -2.58
C CYS A 144 -3.39 -6.40 -3.40
N ILE A 145 -3.21 -5.18 -3.93
CA ILE A 145 -2.02 -4.81 -4.68
C ILE A 145 -1.09 -4.02 -3.76
N ILE A 146 0.21 -4.39 -3.77
CA ILE A 146 1.26 -3.70 -3.03
C ILE A 146 2.13 -3.00 -4.07
N ALA A 147 1.89 -1.70 -4.24
CA ALA A 147 2.67 -0.82 -5.10
C ALA A 147 3.79 -0.18 -4.27
N THR A 148 5.02 -0.59 -4.53
CA THR A 148 6.21 -0.21 -3.76
C THR A 148 7.35 0.22 -4.69
N ASN A 149 8.57 0.38 -4.21
CA ASN A 149 9.75 0.74 -5.00
C ASN A 149 10.59 -0.45 -5.44
N VAL A 150 10.04 -1.66 -5.38
CA VAL A 150 10.62 -2.89 -5.94
C VAL A 150 9.63 -3.51 -6.91
N SER A 151 10.15 -4.12 -7.99
CA SER A 151 9.32 -4.65 -9.07
C SER A 151 8.68 -5.99 -8.72
N HIS A 152 9.35 -6.82 -7.94
CA HIS A 152 8.98 -8.22 -7.69
C HIS A 152 9.21 -8.61 -6.24
N VAL A 153 8.74 -9.79 -5.86
CA VAL A 153 9.24 -10.51 -4.69
C VAL A 153 10.59 -11.14 -5.05
N PHE A 154 11.53 -11.09 -4.12
CA PHE A 154 12.85 -11.69 -4.26
C PHE A 154 13.12 -12.66 -3.11
N ASP A 155 13.97 -13.68 -3.34
CA ASP A 155 14.40 -14.62 -2.32
C ASP A 155 15.27 -13.95 -1.22
N LYS A 156 15.91 -12.83 -1.56
CA LYS A 156 16.74 -11.98 -0.68
C LYS A 156 16.78 -10.55 -1.21
N ASP A 157 17.25 -9.62 -0.39
CA ASP A 157 17.26 -8.20 -0.77
C ASP A 157 18.18 -7.93 -1.98
N PRO A 158 17.64 -7.54 -3.15
CA PRO A 158 18.43 -7.30 -4.36
C PRO A 158 19.38 -6.10 -4.24
N ARG A 159 19.19 -5.22 -3.25
CA ARG A 159 20.09 -4.08 -2.98
C ARG A 159 21.41 -4.52 -2.33
N HIS A 160 21.40 -5.68 -1.71
CA HIS A 160 22.55 -6.26 -0.99
C HIS A 160 23.09 -7.55 -1.61
N HIS A 161 22.32 -8.15 -2.55
CA HIS A 161 22.64 -9.43 -3.16
C HIS A 161 22.42 -9.36 -4.67
N GLU A 162 23.49 -9.26 -5.45
CA GLU A 162 23.43 -9.22 -6.92
C GLU A 162 22.86 -10.51 -7.53
N ASP A 163 22.94 -11.63 -6.79
CA ASP A 163 22.42 -12.94 -7.16
C ASP A 163 20.98 -13.19 -6.64
N ALA A 164 20.26 -12.14 -6.22
CA ALA A 164 18.86 -12.26 -5.82
C ALA A 164 17.97 -12.69 -7.00
N VAL A 165 17.14 -13.70 -6.76
CA VAL A 165 16.22 -14.26 -7.75
C VAL A 165 14.84 -13.63 -7.56
N SER A 166 14.27 -13.07 -8.64
CA SER A 166 12.92 -12.52 -8.65
C SER A 166 11.88 -13.58 -9.00
N PHE A 167 10.69 -13.46 -8.41
CA PHE A 167 9.54 -14.30 -8.68
C PHE A 167 8.43 -13.47 -9.33
N SER A 168 7.98 -13.87 -10.51
CA SER A 168 6.79 -13.27 -11.16
C SER A 168 5.48 -13.93 -10.72
N THR A 169 5.56 -15.19 -10.24
CA THR A 169 4.43 -15.92 -9.67
C THR A 169 4.91 -16.78 -8.51
N MET A 170 4.12 -16.87 -7.46
CA MET A 170 4.38 -17.76 -6.33
C MET A 170 3.09 -18.02 -5.54
N SER A 171 3.13 -19.03 -4.65
CA SER A 171 2.06 -19.27 -3.68
C SER A 171 2.25 -18.45 -2.41
N LEU A 172 1.18 -18.29 -1.63
CA LEU A 172 1.26 -17.70 -0.28
C LEU A 172 2.14 -18.56 0.67
N ASP A 173 2.25 -19.87 0.43
CA ASP A 173 3.14 -20.75 1.21
C ASP A 173 4.62 -20.48 0.90
N GLU A 174 4.98 -20.30 -0.35
CA GLU A 174 6.34 -19.94 -0.76
C GLU A 174 6.70 -18.54 -0.23
N LEU A 175 5.78 -17.56 -0.37
CA LEU A 175 5.98 -16.24 0.19
C LEU A 175 6.21 -16.28 1.72
N ALA A 176 5.39 -17.05 2.43
CA ALA A 176 5.51 -17.24 3.87
C ALA A 176 6.85 -17.86 4.30
N THR A 177 7.44 -18.69 3.44
CA THR A 177 8.77 -19.26 3.68
C THR A 177 9.87 -18.20 3.56
N ILE A 178 9.72 -17.24 2.64
CA ILE A 178 10.68 -16.16 2.42
C ILE A 178 10.57 -15.07 3.50
N THR A 179 9.34 -14.64 3.81
CA THR A 179 9.10 -13.47 4.69
C THR A 179 8.93 -13.84 6.16
N GLY A 180 8.62 -15.11 6.47
CA GLY A 180 8.09 -15.52 7.77
C GLY A 180 6.59 -15.27 7.89
N ILE A 181 5.98 -15.70 8.98
CA ILE A 181 4.56 -15.49 9.30
C ILE A 181 4.41 -14.95 10.72
N GLY A 182 3.59 -13.90 10.86
CA GLY A 182 2.96 -13.53 12.12
C GLY A 182 3.81 -12.71 13.10
N GLU A 183 5.10 -12.52 12.83
CA GLU A 183 5.94 -11.67 13.68
C GLU A 183 6.04 -10.27 13.07
N PRO A 184 5.69 -9.21 13.81
CA PRO A 184 5.85 -7.83 13.32
C PRO A 184 7.32 -7.54 13.03
N LEU A 185 7.57 -6.80 11.94
CA LEU A 185 8.91 -6.29 11.66
C LEU A 185 9.36 -5.34 12.78
N ALA A 186 10.65 -5.39 13.10
CA ALA A 186 11.23 -4.41 14.02
C ALA A 186 11.05 -2.98 13.45
N PRO A 187 10.89 -1.94 14.30
CA PRO A 187 10.80 -0.57 13.82
C PRO A 187 11.96 -0.20 12.89
N GLY A 188 11.62 0.25 11.68
CA GLY A 188 12.61 0.59 10.66
C GLY A 188 13.12 -0.57 9.79
N ALA A 189 12.76 -1.83 10.09
CA ALA A 189 13.01 -2.96 9.19
C ALA A 189 12.06 -2.90 7.98
N SER A 190 12.51 -3.42 6.85
CA SER A 190 11.69 -3.53 5.64
C SER A 190 11.73 -4.95 5.11
N ALA A 191 10.57 -5.51 4.80
CA ALA A 191 10.39 -6.67 3.94
C ALA A 191 9.62 -6.24 2.71
N VAL A 192 9.62 -7.05 1.67
CA VAL A 192 8.81 -6.76 0.45
C VAL A 192 7.33 -6.75 0.80
N ILE A 193 6.91 -7.64 1.69
CA ILE A 193 5.57 -7.70 2.29
C ILE A 193 5.74 -8.01 3.79
N ASP A 194 4.94 -7.35 4.62
CA ASP A 194 4.93 -7.61 6.06
C ASP A 194 4.51 -9.06 6.38
N PRO A 195 5.27 -9.78 7.24
CA PRO A 195 4.89 -11.13 7.69
C PRO A 195 3.49 -11.25 8.29
N VAL A 196 3.00 -10.20 8.95
CA VAL A 196 1.63 -10.16 9.48
C VAL A 196 0.62 -10.09 8.33
N ALA A 197 0.88 -9.26 7.31
CA ALA A 197 0.04 -9.18 6.10
C ALA A 197 -0.02 -10.53 5.37
N VAL A 198 1.11 -11.23 5.24
CA VAL A 198 1.17 -12.58 4.65
C VAL A 198 0.31 -13.57 5.44
N GLY A 199 0.41 -13.56 6.77
CA GLY A 199 -0.42 -14.40 7.65
C GLY A 199 -1.92 -14.12 7.47
N TRP A 200 -2.32 -12.86 7.36
CA TRP A 200 -3.73 -12.49 7.14
C TRP A 200 -4.20 -12.88 5.74
N ALA A 201 -3.42 -12.61 4.69
CA ALA A 201 -3.75 -13.02 3.33
C ALA A 201 -3.96 -14.52 3.24
N LYS A 202 -3.09 -15.31 3.88
CA LYS A 202 -3.20 -16.77 3.96
C LYS A 202 -4.46 -17.25 4.69
N SER A 203 -4.85 -16.56 5.77
CA SER A 203 -6.03 -16.94 6.57
C SER A 203 -7.36 -16.73 5.85
N CYS A 204 -7.40 -15.97 4.77
CA CYS A 204 -8.60 -15.66 3.98
C CYS A 204 -8.44 -15.92 2.49
N ASP A 205 -7.42 -16.69 2.07
CA ASP A 205 -7.15 -17.04 0.67
C ASP A 205 -7.10 -15.81 -0.26
N LEU A 206 -6.57 -14.68 0.25
CA LEU A 206 -6.50 -13.43 -0.48
C LEU A 206 -5.30 -13.43 -1.43
N ARG A 207 -5.54 -13.19 -2.71
CA ARG A 207 -4.47 -12.97 -3.69
C ARG A 207 -3.75 -11.66 -3.40
N LEU A 208 -2.43 -11.67 -3.58
CA LEU A 208 -1.61 -10.46 -3.51
C LEU A 208 -0.95 -10.22 -4.86
N ALA A 209 -0.65 -8.95 -5.14
CA ALA A 209 0.21 -8.56 -6.26
C ALA A 209 1.25 -7.57 -5.75
N VAL A 210 2.49 -7.68 -6.24
CA VAL A 210 3.57 -6.73 -5.94
C VAL A 210 4.05 -6.15 -7.25
N LEU A 211 4.20 -4.82 -7.29
CA LEU A 211 4.69 -4.13 -8.49
C LEU A 211 5.44 -2.84 -8.12
N ASP A 212 6.22 -2.34 -9.08
CA ASP A 212 6.88 -1.06 -8.96
C ASP A 212 5.88 0.09 -9.16
N GLY A 213 5.46 0.70 -8.05
CA GLY A 213 4.50 1.81 -8.06
C GLY A 213 5.07 3.14 -8.57
N ARG A 214 6.36 3.20 -8.94
CA ARG A 214 6.92 4.36 -9.65
C ARG A 214 6.35 4.47 -11.05
N ASP A 215 6.02 3.34 -11.67
CA ASP A 215 5.27 3.27 -12.92
C ASP A 215 3.81 2.90 -12.65
N LEU A 216 2.93 3.90 -12.61
CA LEU A 216 1.50 3.71 -12.38
C LEU A 216 0.78 2.99 -13.54
N SER A 217 1.42 2.80 -14.71
CA SER A 217 0.83 1.97 -15.79
C SER A 217 0.76 0.50 -15.38
N LEU A 218 1.73 0.02 -14.59
CA LEU A 218 1.70 -1.35 -14.04
C LEU A 218 0.54 -1.53 -13.05
N LEU A 219 0.29 -0.50 -12.22
CA LEU A 219 -0.85 -0.51 -11.31
C LEU A 219 -2.19 -0.52 -12.06
N GLU A 220 -2.32 0.29 -13.12
CA GLU A 220 -3.50 0.31 -13.99
C GLU A 220 -3.74 -1.06 -14.62
N GLN A 221 -2.71 -1.68 -15.21
CA GLN A 221 -2.77 -3.03 -15.78
C GLN A 221 -3.23 -4.06 -14.74
N ALA A 222 -2.65 -4.05 -13.54
CA ALA A 222 -3.03 -4.97 -12.48
C ALA A 222 -4.48 -4.78 -12.02
N LEU A 223 -4.95 -3.53 -11.90
CA LEU A 223 -6.32 -3.19 -11.57
C LEU A 223 -7.31 -3.62 -12.66
N ASP A 224 -6.90 -3.56 -13.93
CA ASP A 224 -7.69 -3.99 -15.09
C ASP A 224 -7.63 -5.51 -15.34
N GLY A 225 -6.86 -6.25 -14.53
CA GLY A 225 -6.67 -7.69 -14.69
C GLY A 225 -5.84 -8.05 -15.92
N GLN A 226 -5.05 -7.12 -16.44
CA GLN A 226 -4.12 -7.33 -17.54
C GLN A 226 -2.77 -7.87 -17.02
N PRO A 227 -1.98 -8.54 -17.85
CA PRO A 227 -0.60 -8.88 -17.51
C PRO A 227 0.20 -7.62 -17.17
N PHE A 228 0.99 -7.65 -16.12
CA PHE A 228 1.84 -6.56 -15.66
C PHE A 228 3.23 -7.10 -15.27
N ASP A 229 4.22 -6.23 -15.30
CA ASP A 229 5.56 -6.54 -14.77
C ASP A 229 5.56 -6.44 -13.24
N GLY A 230 5.59 -7.61 -12.58
CA GLY A 230 5.46 -7.71 -11.13
C GLY A 230 5.34 -9.15 -10.66
N ALA A 231 4.98 -9.35 -9.41
CA ALA A 231 4.72 -10.66 -8.82
C ALA A 231 3.23 -10.85 -8.51
N LEU A 232 2.67 -11.98 -8.95
CA LEU A 232 1.33 -12.44 -8.57
C LEU A 232 1.46 -13.56 -7.55
N ILE A 233 0.84 -13.39 -6.39
CA ILE A 233 0.86 -14.34 -5.29
C ILE A 233 -0.56 -14.91 -5.12
N THR A 234 -0.66 -16.23 -5.19
CA THR A 234 -1.93 -16.94 -5.11
C THR A 234 -2.00 -17.83 -3.85
N PRO A 235 -3.20 -18.14 -3.35
CA PRO A 235 -3.40 -19.12 -2.29
C PRO A 235 -2.77 -20.48 -2.58
#